data_bb2e735817a99a486e07f54778c1a0c5
#
_entry.id   bb2e735817a99a486e07f54778c1a0c5
#
_cell.length_a   1.000
_cell.length_b   1.000
_cell.length_c   1.000
_cell.angle_alpha   90.00
_cell.angle_beta   90.00
_cell.angle_gamma   90.00
#
_symmetry.space_group_name_H-M   'P 1'
#
loop_
_entity.id
_entity.type
_entity.pdbx_description
1 polymer ?
#
loop_
_entity_poly.entity_id
_entity_poly.type
_entity_poly.pdbx_seq_one_letter_code
_entity_poly.pdbx_strand_id
1 'polypeptide(L)'
;MPHFRPFLGLGLANYEEHQVCAVAIGVVGDICRALEGNVLPYCDEIVGLLLRNLQNPALNRNVKPPILSCFGDIALAVGGNFEKYMQVTMSMLVQASSTAIDTGNADLVEYLNQLREGIFEAYTGVLQGLRADDKSGAFEPYVMGALDLIRQVAEGIPSGTTSDEVLRAAAGVVGDLGSSLGARGLKAVARQSPHREYLKALLKEAKASSNEQTKQVGVWAHGTLFAPP
;
A
#
# COMPACT_ATOMS: atom_id res chain seq x y z
N MET A 1 13.32 -22.70 2.09
CA MET A 1 14.09 -21.49 1.67
C MET A 1 15.48 -21.77 1.10
N PRO A 2 16.41 -22.57 1.68
CA PRO A 2 17.79 -22.67 1.15
C PRO A 2 17.87 -23.03 -0.33
N HIS A 3 17.01 -23.92 -0.80
CA HIS A 3 16.95 -24.35 -2.20
C HIS A 3 16.28 -23.34 -3.15
N PHE A 4 15.35 -22.54 -2.66
CA PHE A 4 14.63 -21.52 -3.44
C PHE A 4 15.39 -20.20 -3.57
N ARG A 5 16.19 -19.85 -2.57
CA ARG A 5 16.87 -18.56 -2.46
C ARG A 5 17.67 -18.17 -3.71
N PRO A 6 18.51 -19.05 -4.32
CA PRO A 6 19.27 -18.67 -5.51
C PRO A 6 18.35 -18.38 -6.72
N PHE A 7 17.29 -19.18 -6.92
CA PHE A 7 16.35 -18.98 -8.02
C PHE A 7 15.53 -17.70 -7.84
N LEU A 8 15.07 -17.44 -6.61
CA LEU A 8 14.35 -16.22 -6.28
C LEU A 8 15.23 -14.99 -6.53
N GLY A 9 16.48 -15.01 -6.08
CA GLY A 9 17.43 -13.92 -6.32
C GLY A 9 17.68 -13.66 -7.80
N LEU A 10 17.83 -14.73 -8.61
CA LEU A 10 17.96 -14.60 -10.06
C LEU A 10 16.70 -14.04 -10.72
N GLY A 11 15.51 -14.49 -10.31
CA GLY A 11 14.23 -14.00 -10.83
C GLY A 11 14.01 -12.53 -10.49
N LEU A 12 14.26 -12.12 -9.25
CA LEU A 12 14.13 -10.73 -8.81
C LEU A 12 15.15 -9.80 -9.49
N ALA A 13 16.35 -10.30 -9.81
CA ALA A 13 17.38 -9.51 -10.51
C ALA A 13 17.15 -9.43 -12.03
N ASN A 14 16.22 -10.21 -12.57
CA ASN A 14 15.99 -10.30 -14.02
C ASN A 14 15.00 -9.22 -14.50
N TYR A 15 15.42 -7.96 -14.44
CA TYR A 15 14.59 -6.83 -14.88
C TYR A 15 14.40 -6.75 -16.40
N GLU A 16 15.26 -7.39 -17.20
CA GLU A 16 15.14 -7.45 -18.65
C GLU A 16 13.94 -8.31 -19.07
N GLU A 17 13.76 -9.44 -18.42
CA GLU A 17 12.58 -10.31 -18.58
C GLU A 17 11.53 -9.96 -17.52
N HIS A 18 10.86 -8.84 -17.72
CA HIS A 18 9.95 -8.25 -16.73
C HIS A 18 8.86 -9.20 -16.23
N GLN A 19 8.40 -10.16 -17.04
CA GLN A 19 7.43 -11.18 -16.62
C GLN A 19 8.03 -12.12 -15.57
N VAL A 20 9.30 -12.54 -15.76
CA VAL A 20 10.02 -13.37 -14.79
C VAL A 20 10.20 -12.62 -13.47
N CYS A 21 10.57 -11.36 -13.55
CA CYS A 21 10.70 -10.50 -12.37
C CYS A 21 9.36 -10.36 -11.62
N ALA A 22 8.26 -10.09 -12.33
CA ALA A 22 6.93 -9.97 -11.74
C ALA A 22 6.47 -11.26 -11.06
N VAL A 23 6.69 -12.42 -11.69
CA VAL A 23 6.38 -13.73 -11.08
C VAL A 23 7.23 -13.97 -9.83
N ALA A 24 8.53 -13.64 -9.87
CA ALA A 24 9.41 -13.78 -8.71
C ALA A 24 8.94 -12.91 -7.52
N ILE A 25 8.43 -11.70 -7.79
CA ILE A 25 7.85 -10.82 -6.76
C ILE A 25 6.59 -11.46 -6.15
N GLY A 26 5.69 -12.00 -6.98
CA GLY A 26 4.51 -12.74 -6.49
C GLY A 26 4.89 -13.92 -5.59
N VAL A 27 5.93 -14.68 -5.97
CA VAL A 27 6.46 -15.77 -5.15
C VAL A 27 7.00 -15.28 -3.81
N VAL A 28 7.58 -14.08 -3.72
CA VAL A 28 7.97 -13.49 -2.42
C VAL A 28 6.74 -13.33 -1.52
N GLY A 29 5.64 -12.78 -2.03
CA GLY A 29 4.39 -12.65 -1.27
C GLY A 29 3.87 -14.00 -0.78
N ASP A 30 3.87 -15.04 -1.64
CA ASP A 30 3.48 -16.40 -1.25
C ASP A 30 4.38 -16.97 -0.15
N ILE A 31 5.69 -16.76 -0.25
CA ILE A 31 6.67 -17.17 0.78
C ILE A 31 6.41 -16.44 2.09
N CYS A 32 6.13 -15.14 2.07
CA CYS A 32 5.79 -14.36 3.24
C CYS A 32 4.54 -14.92 3.94
N ARG A 33 3.49 -15.21 3.19
CA ARG A 33 2.26 -15.83 3.73
C ARG A 33 2.50 -17.23 4.29
N ALA A 34 3.35 -18.04 3.64
CA ALA A 34 3.61 -19.41 4.06
C ALA A 34 4.56 -19.53 5.26
N LEU A 35 5.54 -18.65 5.38
CA LEU A 35 6.57 -18.72 6.42
C LEU A 35 6.29 -17.79 7.59
N GLU A 36 5.43 -16.78 7.40
CA GLU A 36 5.18 -15.73 8.42
C GLU A 36 6.52 -15.19 8.98
N GLY A 37 6.65 -15.00 10.29
CA GLY A 37 7.88 -14.49 10.92
C GLY A 37 9.17 -15.27 10.59
N ASN A 38 9.06 -16.52 10.11
CA ASN A 38 10.24 -17.31 9.70
C ASN A 38 10.88 -16.81 8.40
N VAL A 39 10.27 -15.87 7.70
CA VAL A 39 10.88 -15.22 6.53
C VAL A 39 11.93 -14.18 6.92
N LEU A 40 11.93 -13.68 8.16
CA LEU A 40 12.79 -12.59 8.65
C LEU A 40 14.28 -12.73 8.29
N PRO A 41 14.93 -13.90 8.38
CA PRO A 41 16.35 -14.06 8.02
C PRO A 41 16.68 -13.76 6.55
N TYR A 42 15.67 -13.70 5.69
CA TYR A 42 15.82 -13.49 4.24
C TYR A 42 15.39 -12.08 3.81
N CYS A 43 14.75 -11.31 4.70
CA CYS A 43 14.15 -10.02 4.36
C CYS A 43 15.19 -8.97 3.94
N ASP A 44 16.38 -8.93 4.53
CA ASP A 44 17.40 -7.96 4.14
C ASP A 44 17.81 -8.10 2.68
N GLU A 45 17.95 -9.33 2.20
CA GLU A 45 18.27 -9.61 0.81
C GLU A 45 17.09 -9.31 -0.12
N ILE A 46 15.89 -9.76 0.24
CA ILE A 46 14.67 -9.57 -0.55
C ILE A 46 14.36 -8.07 -0.69
N VAL A 47 14.30 -7.34 0.42
CA VAL A 47 14.03 -5.90 0.43
C VAL A 47 15.10 -5.15 -0.35
N GLY A 48 16.39 -5.52 -0.19
CA GLY A 48 17.48 -4.93 -0.95
C GLY A 48 17.34 -5.14 -2.47
N LEU A 49 16.86 -6.31 -2.93
CA LEU A 49 16.59 -6.58 -4.34
C LEU A 49 15.40 -5.75 -4.86
N LEU A 50 14.30 -5.71 -4.11
CA LEU A 50 13.10 -4.94 -4.48
C LEU A 50 13.43 -3.44 -4.61
N LEU A 51 14.19 -2.88 -3.67
CA LEU A 51 14.61 -1.48 -3.69
C LEU A 51 15.52 -1.17 -4.89
N ARG A 52 16.48 -2.05 -5.20
CA ARG A 52 17.33 -1.90 -6.39
C ARG A 52 16.52 -1.90 -7.68
N ASN A 53 15.52 -2.76 -7.77
CA ASN A 53 14.62 -2.80 -8.91
C ASN A 53 13.86 -1.48 -9.07
N LEU A 54 13.26 -0.94 -8.00
CA LEU A 54 12.55 0.34 -8.08
C LEU A 54 13.44 1.51 -8.51
N GLN A 55 14.71 1.46 -8.15
CA GLN A 55 15.71 2.48 -8.52
C GLN A 55 16.28 2.30 -9.94
N ASN A 56 16.04 1.14 -10.57
CA ASN A 56 16.55 0.87 -11.90
C ASN A 56 15.68 1.57 -12.97
N PRO A 57 16.24 2.50 -13.75
CA PRO A 57 15.50 3.19 -14.81
C PRO A 57 15.08 2.28 -15.96
N ALA A 58 15.73 1.14 -16.13
CA ALA A 58 15.37 0.14 -17.15
C ALA A 58 14.22 -0.80 -16.72
N LEU A 59 13.79 -0.73 -15.46
CA LEU A 59 12.68 -1.56 -14.99
C LEU A 59 11.39 -1.24 -15.74
N ASN A 60 10.74 -2.26 -16.28
CA ASN A 60 9.40 -2.10 -16.87
C ASN A 60 8.43 -1.55 -15.82
N ARG A 61 7.68 -0.49 -16.20
CA ARG A 61 6.75 0.19 -15.28
C ARG A 61 5.74 -0.76 -14.61
N ASN A 62 5.29 -1.80 -15.33
CA ASN A 62 4.28 -2.74 -14.82
C ASN A 62 4.80 -3.66 -13.71
N VAL A 63 6.12 -3.68 -13.47
CA VAL A 63 6.73 -4.41 -12.34
C VAL A 63 6.71 -3.59 -11.05
N LYS A 64 6.56 -2.25 -11.14
CA LYS A 64 6.59 -1.38 -9.96
C LYS A 64 5.42 -1.62 -8.99
N PRO A 65 4.15 -1.70 -9.45
CA PRO A 65 3.04 -1.95 -8.54
C PRO A 65 3.20 -3.22 -7.69
N PRO A 66 3.50 -4.41 -8.24
CA PRO A 66 3.71 -5.60 -7.44
C PRO A 66 4.92 -5.51 -6.49
N ILE A 67 5.97 -4.75 -6.81
CA ILE A 67 7.05 -4.50 -5.86
C ILE A 67 6.55 -3.72 -4.65
N LEU A 68 5.73 -2.68 -4.87
CA LEU A 68 5.21 -1.86 -3.79
C LEU A 68 4.29 -2.67 -2.88
N SER A 69 3.37 -3.44 -3.45
CA SER A 69 2.49 -4.37 -2.72
C SER A 69 3.29 -5.39 -1.88
N CYS A 70 4.37 -5.93 -2.44
CA CYS A 70 5.21 -6.93 -1.77
C CYS A 70 5.84 -6.40 -0.46
N PHE A 71 6.09 -5.10 -0.32
CA PHE A 71 6.51 -4.53 0.97
C PHE A 71 5.43 -4.71 2.05
N GLY A 72 4.16 -4.66 1.68
CA GLY A 72 3.04 -4.95 2.58
C GLY A 72 3.03 -6.42 3.03
N ASP A 73 3.21 -7.35 2.10
CA ASP A 73 3.31 -8.78 2.42
C ASP A 73 4.46 -9.07 3.39
N ILE A 74 5.62 -8.47 3.15
CA ILE A 74 6.79 -8.61 4.04
C ILE A 74 6.47 -8.01 5.42
N ALA A 75 5.92 -6.80 5.47
CA ALA A 75 5.60 -6.12 6.73
C ALA A 75 4.58 -6.92 7.55
N LEU A 76 3.54 -7.45 6.91
CA LEU A 76 2.55 -8.29 7.57
C LEU A 76 3.17 -9.57 8.15
N ALA A 77 4.10 -10.19 7.42
CA ALA A 77 4.76 -11.43 7.85
C ALA A 77 5.73 -11.22 9.01
N VAL A 78 6.49 -10.11 9.05
CA VAL A 78 7.54 -9.90 10.05
C VAL A 78 7.14 -8.97 11.20
N GLY A 79 5.93 -8.38 11.11
CA GLY A 79 5.38 -7.52 12.16
C GLY A 79 6.27 -6.30 12.45
N GLY A 80 6.46 -6.02 13.74
CA GLY A 80 7.30 -4.92 14.22
C GLY A 80 8.77 -4.98 13.81
N ASN A 81 9.25 -6.11 13.30
CA ASN A 81 10.61 -6.18 12.75
C ASN A 81 10.75 -5.44 11.43
N PHE A 82 9.62 -5.02 10.81
CA PHE A 82 9.63 -4.19 9.61
C PHE A 82 10.12 -2.75 9.88
N GLU A 83 10.16 -2.29 11.13
CA GLU A 83 10.59 -0.93 11.50
C GLU A 83 11.93 -0.52 10.84
N LYS A 84 12.87 -1.44 10.74
CA LYS A 84 14.20 -1.17 10.13
C LYS A 84 14.13 -0.81 8.63
N TYR A 85 13.05 -1.18 7.95
CA TYR A 85 12.82 -0.87 6.53
C TYR A 85 11.88 0.32 6.32
N MET A 86 11.21 0.80 7.37
CA MET A 86 10.15 1.81 7.29
C MET A 86 10.61 3.05 6.52
N GLN A 87 11.73 3.65 6.91
CA GLN A 87 12.17 4.91 6.32
C GLN A 87 12.36 4.80 4.80
N VAL A 88 13.07 3.78 4.33
CA VAL A 88 13.37 3.61 2.91
C VAL A 88 12.11 3.21 2.14
N THR A 89 11.31 2.31 2.67
CA THR A 89 10.07 1.86 2.02
C THR A 89 9.08 3.02 1.90
N MET A 90 8.82 3.75 2.98
CA MET A 90 7.88 4.88 2.95
C MET A 90 8.36 5.99 2.00
N SER A 91 9.66 6.23 1.91
CA SER A 91 10.23 7.15 0.92
C SER A 91 9.90 6.72 -0.52
N MET A 92 10.01 5.42 -0.82
CA MET A 92 9.66 4.88 -2.15
C MET A 92 8.16 4.98 -2.42
N LEU A 93 7.30 4.70 -1.44
CA LEU A 93 5.85 4.84 -1.58
C LEU A 93 5.43 6.29 -1.86
N VAL A 94 5.99 7.26 -1.14
CA VAL A 94 5.75 8.69 -1.37
C VAL A 94 6.26 9.12 -2.74
N GLN A 95 7.43 8.66 -3.17
CA GLN A 95 7.94 8.95 -4.51
C GLN A 95 7.01 8.36 -5.59
N ALA A 96 6.54 7.13 -5.42
CA ALA A 96 5.60 6.49 -6.35
C ALA A 96 4.24 7.23 -6.38
N SER A 97 3.74 7.69 -5.24
CA SER A 97 2.47 8.45 -5.15
C SER A 97 2.51 9.79 -5.88
N SER A 98 3.70 10.33 -6.12
CA SER A 98 3.90 11.60 -6.84
C SER A 98 3.95 11.41 -8.36
N THR A 99 3.68 10.20 -8.87
CA THR A 99 3.67 9.93 -10.32
C THR A 99 2.54 10.69 -11.00
N ALA A 100 2.91 11.61 -11.90
CA ALA A 100 1.97 12.32 -12.75
C ALA A 100 1.80 11.57 -14.08
N ILE A 101 0.58 11.52 -14.59
CA ILE A 101 0.25 10.90 -15.89
C ILE A 101 -0.62 11.84 -16.73
N ASP A 102 -0.65 11.56 -18.03
CA ASP A 102 -1.68 12.11 -18.91
C ASP A 102 -2.98 11.33 -18.71
N THR A 103 -3.98 11.98 -18.12
CA THR A 103 -5.31 11.39 -17.86
C THR A 103 -6.15 11.18 -19.10
N GLY A 104 -5.75 11.71 -20.25
CA GLY A 104 -6.36 11.43 -21.55
C GLY A 104 -5.98 10.06 -22.12
N ASN A 105 -4.98 9.38 -21.54
CA ASN A 105 -4.53 8.06 -21.99
C ASN A 105 -5.03 6.98 -21.01
N ALA A 106 -5.94 6.11 -21.48
CA ALA A 106 -6.55 5.06 -20.65
C ALA A 106 -5.53 4.07 -20.07
N ASP A 107 -4.49 3.67 -20.83
CA ASP A 107 -3.45 2.75 -20.36
C ASP A 107 -2.61 3.36 -19.22
N LEU A 108 -2.42 4.69 -19.25
CA LEU A 108 -1.73 5.40 -18.18
C LEU A 108 -2.61 5.54 -16.93
N VAL A 109 -3.92 5.74 -17.12
CA VAL A 109 -4.89 5.77 -16.00
C VAL A 109 -4.94 4.40 -15.34
N GLU A 110 -5.00 3.31 -16.09
CA GLU A 110 -4.96 1.95 -15.56
C GLU A 110 -3.67 1.70 -14.78
N TYR A 111 -2.52 2.03 -15.36
CA TYR A 111 -1.23 1.93 -14.67
C TYR A 111 -1.19 2.73 -13.35
N LEU A 112 -1.73 3.96 -13.35
CA LEU A 112 -1.80 4.78 -12.14
C LEU A 112 -2.67 4.12 -11.06
N ASN A 113 -3.80 3.50 -11.45
CA ASN A 113 -4.65 2.77 -10.52
C ASN A 113 -3.92 1.57 -9.93
N GLN A 114 -3.24 0.76 -10.74
CA GLN A 114 -2.42 -0.36 -10.26
C GLN A 114 -1.31 0.10 -9.32
N LEU A 115 -0.66 1.23 -9.61
CA LEU A 115 0.37 1.82 -8.78
C LEU A 115 -0.19 2.27 -7.42
N ARG A 116 -1.33 2.96 -7.42
CA ARG A 116 -2.03 3.40 -6.20
C ARG A 116 -2.49 2.21 -5.36
N GLU A 117 -3.04 1.18 -6.00
CA GLU A 117 -3.45 -0.05 -5.31
C GLU A 117 -2.26 -0.69 -4.60
N GLY A 118 -1.12 -0.90 -5.28
CA GLY A 118 0.08 -1.45 -4.67
C GLY A 118 0.63 -0.61 -3.50
N ILE A 119 0.52 0.73 -3.57
CA ILE A 119 0.90 1.61 -2.46
C ILE A 119 -0.05 1.43 -1.26
N PHE A 120 -1.37 1.36 -1.48
CA PHE A 120 -2.32 1.15 -0.40
C PHE A 120 -2.21 -0.24 0.23
N GLU A 121 -1.94 -1.27 -0.55
CA GLU A 121 -1.65 -2.61 -0.04
C GLU A 121 -0.41 -2.61 0.85
N ALA A 122 0.64 -1.87 0.45
CA ALA A 122 1.82 -1.69 1.29
C ALA A 122 1.47 -1.00 2.62
N TYR A 123 0.71 0.11 2.60
CA TYR A 123 0.28 0.79 3.82
C TYR A 123 -0.55 -0.12 4.72
N THR A 124 -1.50 -0.86 4.14
CA THR A 124 -2.33 -1.83 4.88
C THR A 124 -1.46 -2.89 5.57
N GLY A 125 -0.57 -3.54 4.81
CA GLY A 125 0.29 -4.58 5.37
C GLY A 125 1.22 -4.07 6.48
N VAL A 126 1.78 -2.87 6.31
CA VAL A 126 2.62 -2.23 7.33
C VAL A 126 1.81 -1.88 8.58
N LEU A 127 0.62 -1.25 8.43
CA LEU A 127 -0.24 -0.90 9.57
C LEU A 127 -0.68 -2.14 10.36
N GLN A 128 -1.08 -3.20 9.65
CA GLN A 128 -1.53 -4.44 10.28
C GLN A 128 -0.37 -5.19 10.94
N GLY A 129 0.80 -5.26 10.29
CA GLY A 129 1.99 -5.87 10.86
C GLY A 129 2.47 -5.16 12.12
N LEU A 130 2.56 -3.83 12.10
CA LEU A 130 2.94 -3.04 13.28
C LEU A 130 1.93 -3.18 14.42
N ARG A 131 0.62 -3.21 14.09
CA ARG A 131 -0.44 -3.37 15.09
C ARG A 131 -0.38 -4.72 15.79
N ALA A 132 -0.02 -5.79 15.10
CA ALA A 132 0.12 -7.12 15.69
C ALA A 132 1.15 -7.17 16.82
N ASP A 133 2.16 -6.29 16.78
CA ASP A 133 3.24 -6.20 17.77
C ASP A 133 3.13 -4.93 18.65
N ASP A 134 1.96 -4.29 18.72
CA ASP A 134 1.70 -3.04 19.49
C ASP A 134 2.63 -1.87 19.12
N LYS A 135 3.13 -1.84 17.88
CA LYS A 135 4.08 -0.85 17.38
C LYS A 135 3.46 0.16 16.40
N SER A 136 2.15 0.31 16.40
CA SER A 136 1.41 1.22 15.49
C SER A 136 1.96 2.64 15.49
N GLY A 137 2.51 3.13 16.62
CA GLY A 137 3.11 4.47 16.72
C GLY A 137 4.26 4.71 15.74
N ALA A 138 4.96 3.67 15.28
CA ALA A 138 6.02 3.79 14.29
C ALA A 138 5.51 4.30 12.92
N PHE A 139 4.20 4.20 12.65
CA PHE A 139 3.59 4.72 11.44
C PHE A 139 3.25 6.22 11.51
N GLU A 140 3.18 6.84 12.70
CA GLU A 140 2.74 8.24 12.87
C GLU A 140 3.46 9.23 11.95
N PRO A 141 4.80 9.18 11.74
CA PRO A 141 5.50 10.10 10.86
C PRO A 141 5.03 10.07 9.39
N TYR A 142 4.39 8.97 8.98
CA TYR A 142 4.02 8.71 7.59
C TYR A 142 2.53 8.95 7.30
N VAL A 143 1.74 9.26 8.31
CA VAL A 143 0.28 9.48 8.19
C VAL A 143 -0.04 10.54 7.15
N MET A 144 0.70 11.65 7.14
CA MET A 144 0.42 12.74 6.20
C MET A 144 0.68 12.35 4.75
N GLY A 145 1.70 11.54 4.48
CA GLY A 145 1.94 11.00 3.13
C GLY A 145 0.83 10.06 2.65
N ALA A 146 0.31 9.20 3.54
CA ALA A 146 -0.83 8.35 3.24
C ALA A 146 -2.11 9.18 2.99
N LEU A 147 -2.36 10.21 3.80
CA LEU A 147 -3.50 11.11 3.63
C LEU A 147 -3.42 11.93 2.35
N ASP A 148 -2.22 12.31 1.90
CA ASP A 148 -2.06 13.02 0.63
C ASP A 148 -2.43 12.15 -0.56
N LEU A 149 -2.02 10.87 -0.58
CA LEU A 149 -2.46 9.94 -1.61
C LEU A 149 -3.97 9.69 -1.57
N ILE A 150 -4.57 9.54 -0.38
CA ILE A 150 -6.02 9.40 -0.20
C ILE A 150 -6.75 10.64 -0.77
N ARG A 151 -6.22 11.85 -0.54
CA ARG A 151 -6.76 13.09 -1.11
C ARG A 151 -6.72 13.07 -2.64
N GLN A 152 -5.58 12.69 -3.24
CA GLN A 152 -5.45 12.58 -4.70
C GLN A 152 -6.47 11.60 -5.30
N VAL A 153 -6.71 10.46 -4.62
CA VAL A 153 -7.73 9.49 -5.04
C VAL A 153 -9.12 10.10 -4.96
N ALA A 154 -9.46 10.80 -3.86
CA ALA A 154 -10.76 11.45 -3.70
C ALA A 154 -11.00 12.54 -4.77
N GLU A 155 -9.97 13.30 -5.13
CA GLU A 155 -10.00 14.30 -6.20
C GLU A 155 -10.18 13.68 -7.60
N GLY A 156 -9.71 12.45 -7.80
CA GLY A 156 -9.87 11.69 -9.05
C GLY A 156 -11.25 11.06 -9.26
N ILE A 157 -12.09 10.95 -8.22
CA ILE A 157 -13.42 10.32 -8.32
C ILE A 157 -14.32 11.05 -9.34
N PRO A 158 -14.50 12.38 -9.30
CA PRO A 158 -15.39 13.06 -10.23
C PRO A 158 -14.96 12.96 -11.69
N SER A 159 -13.67 12.79 -11.97
CA SER A 159 -13.13 12.63 -13.34
C SER A 159 -13.20 11.19 -13.86
N GLY A 160 -13.63 10.23 -13.04
CA GLY A 160 -13.67 8.81 -13.41
C GLY A 160 -12.30 8.16 -13.56
N THR A 161 -11.23 8.77 -13.03
CA THR A 161 -9.87 8.23 -13.11
C THR A 161 -9.51 7.29 -11.95
N THR A 162 -10.41 7.13 -10.96
CA THR A 162 -10.25 6.24 -9.81
C THR A 162 -11.06 4.96 -10.03
N SER A 163 -10.39 3.81 -10.03
CA SER A 163 -11.06 2.51 -10.11
C SER A 163 -11.72 2.12 -8.77
N ASP A 164 -12.64 1.14 -8.80
CA ASP A 164 -13.30 0.63 -7.59
C ASP A 164 -12.29 -0.07 -6.65
N GLU A 165 -11.28 -0.74 -7.21
CA GLU A 165 -10.21 -1.39 -6.47
C GLU A 165 -9.39 -0.37 -5.67
N VAL A 166 -9.00 0.73 -6.30
CA VAL A 166 -8.29 1.83 -5.63
C VAL A 166 -9.17 2.49 -4.58
N LEU A 167 -10.46 2.70 -4.87
CA LEU A 167 -11.41 3.25 -3.92
C LEU A 167 -11.53 2.36 -2.68
N ARG A 168 -11.63 1.04 -2.89
CA ARG A 168 -11.69 0.04 -1.80
C ARG A 168 -10.40 0.04 -0.98
N ALA A 169 -9.23 0.02 -1.65
CA ALA A 169 -7.93 0.00 -0.98
C ALA A 169 -7.70 1.28 -0.16
N ALA A 170 -8.03 2.45 -0.71
CA ALA A 170 -7.96 3.73 0.00
C ALA A 170 -8.87 3.77 1.22
N ALA A 171 -10.12 3.31 1.09
CA ALA A 171 -11.05 3.20 2.21
C ALA A 171 -10.53 2.22 3.28
N GLY A 172 -9.90 1.11 2.87
CA GLY A 172 -9.23 0.17 3.75
C GLY A 172 -8.16 0.82 4.61
N VAL A 173 -7.24 1.56 3.98
CA VAL A 173 -6.18 2.30 4.70
C VAL A 173 -6.76 3.33 5.68
N VAL A 174 -7.85 4.02 5.33
CA VAL A 174 -8.55 4.93 6.27
C VAL A 174 -9.04 4.17 7.51
N GLY A 175 -9.64 3.00 7.33
CA GLY A 175 -10.09 2.15 8.44
C GLY A 175 -8.93 1.64 9.30
N ASP A 176 -7.85 1.18 8.67
CA ASP A 176 -6.64 0.69 9.36
C ASP A 176 -5.94 1.79 10.15
N LEU A 177 -5.78 2.99 9.58
CA LEU A 177 -5.26 4.16 10.29
C LEU A 177 -6.12 4.53 11.51
N GLY A 178 -7.45 4.51 11.34
CA GLY A 178 -8.38 4.78 12.44
C GLY A 178 -8.31 3.74 13.56
N SER A 179 -8.11 2.47 13.20
CA SER A 179 -8.00 1.36 14.15
C SER A 179 -6.64 1.31 14.85
N SER A 180 -5.55 1.62 14.13
CA SER A 180 -4.18 1.49 14.63
C SER A 180 -3.72 2.69 15.46
N LEU A 181 -4.09 3.92 15.07
CA LEU A 181 -3.63 5.15 15.70
C LEU A 181 -4.65 5.80 16.65
N GLY A 182 -5.88 5.29 16.67
CA GLY A 182 -6.90 5.68 17.64
C GLY A 182 -7.32 7.17 17.62
N ALA A 183 -7.80 7.64 18.78
CA ALA A 183 -8.41 8.96 18.91
C ALA A 183 -7.41 10.13 18.82
N ARG A 184 -6.14 9.93 19.16
CA ARG A 184 -5.10 10.96 19.14
C ARG A 184 -4.41 11.10 17.80
N GLY A 185 -4.48 10.07 16.94
CA GLY A 185 -3.91 10.06 15.60
C GLY A 185 -4.90 10.56 14.54
N LEU A 186 -5.32 9.67 13.65
CA LEU A 186 -6.13 10.02 12.48
C LEU A 186 -7.47 10.70 12.84
N LYS A 187 -8.13 10.29 13.94
CA LYS A 187 -9.43 10.87 14.33
C LYS A 187 -9.38 12.37 14.63
N ALA A 188 -8.27 12.87 15.17
CA ALA A 188 -8.08 14.29 15.40
C ALA A 188 -7.89 15.06 14.08
N VAL A 189 -7.08 14.51 13.17
CA VAL A 189 -6.81 15.09 11.85
C VAL A 189 -8.06 15.04 10.97
N ALA A 190 -8.79 13.92 10.97
CA ALA A 190 -9.99 13.73 10.17
C ALA A 190 -11.17 14.64 10.55
N ARG A 191 -11.12 15.31 11.71
CA ARG A 191 -12.13 16.30 12.13
C ARG A 191 -11.86 17.70 11.61
N GLN A 192 -10.68 17.96 11.08
CA GLN A 192 -10.22 19.26 10.60
C GLN A 192 -10.31 19.35 9.07
N SER A 193 -10.65 20.56 8.58
CA SER A 193 -10.55 20.89 7.17
C SER A 193 -9.07 21.02 6.76
N PRO A 194 -8.67 20.59 5.56
CA PRO A 194 -9.48 20.00 4.47
C PRO A 194 -9.65 18.46 4.58
N HIS A 195 -9.02 17.80 5.55
CA HIS A 195 -9.02 16.34 5.64
C HIS A 195 -10.42 15.76 5.78
N ARG A 196 -11.28 16.42 6.58
CA ARG A 196 -12.66 15.99 6.80
C ARG A 196 -13.46 15.89 5.50
N GLU A 197 -13.28 16.83 4.59
CA GLU A 197 -14.06 16.94 3.35
C GLU A 197 -13.74 15.77 2.42
N TYR A 198 -12.46 15.59 2.08
CA TYR A 198 -12.10 14.54 1.13
C TYR A 198 -12.25 13.12 1.71
N LEU A 199 -12.01 12.91 3.02
CA LEU A 199 -12.25 11.63 3.66
C LEU A 199 -13.75 11.27 3.65
N LYS A 200 -14.63 12.26 3.90
CA LYS A 200 -16.08 12.02 3.79
C LYS A 200 -16.52 11.75 2.36
N ALA A 201 -15.95 12.46 1.38
CA ALA A 201 -16.26 12.24 -0.04
C ALA A 201 -15.85 10.84 -0.46
N LEU A 202 -14.61 10.42 -0.17
CA LEU A 202 -14.10 9.07 -0.45
C LEU A 202 -14.99 7.98 0.17
N LEU A 203 -15.27 8.08 1.47
CA LEU A 203 -16.05 7.05 2.18
C LEU A 203 -17.53 7.07 1.78
N LYS A 204 -18.09 8.21 1.36
CA LYS A 204 -19.43 8.27 0.77
C LYS A 204 -19.49 7.48 -0.53
N GLU A 205 -18.50 7.68 -1.40
CA GLU A 205 -18.40 6.95 -2.68
C GLU A 205 -18.21 5.46 -2.46
N ALA A 206 -17.28 5.06 -1.59
CA ALA A 206 -17.05 3.66 -1.26
C ALA A 206 -18.34 2.97 -0.74
N LYS A 207 -19.12 3.65 0.12
CA LYS A 207 -20.41 3.12 0.61
C LYS A 207 -21.50 3.04 -0.46
N ALA A 208 -21.40 3.83 -1.51
CA ALA A 208 -22.34 3.86 -2.64
C ALA A 208 -21.94 2.91 -3.77
N SER A 209 -20.76 2.27 -3.69
CA SER A 209 -20.27 1.34 -4.71
C SER A 209 -21.25 0.20 -4.96
N SER A 210 -21.38 -0.22 -6.21
CA SER A 210 -22.11 -1.43 -6.61
C SER A 210 -21.36 -2.72 -6.20
N ASN A 211 -20.07 -2.63 -5.96
CA ASN A 211 -19.24 -3.74 -5.46
C ASN A 211 -19.47 -3.91 -3.95
N GLU A 212 -20.01 -5.05 -3.55
CA GLU A 212 -20.34 -5.30 -2.15
C GLU A 212 -19.13 -5.27 -1.22
N GLN A 213 -17.95 -5.71 -1.68
CA GLN A 213 -16.73 -5.64 -0.88
C GLN A 213 -16.31 -4.20 -0.63
N THR A 214 -16.31 -3.34 -1.66
CA THR A 214 -15.99 -1.91 -1.55
C THR A 214 -16.96 -1.22 -0.60
N LYS A 215 -18.26 -1.52 -0.71
CA LYS A 215 -19.29 -1.00 0.17
C LYS A 215 -19.08 -1.39 1.63
N GLN A 216 -18.77 -2.66 1.91
CA GLN A 216 -18.51 -3.16 3.26
C GLN A 216 -17.29 -2.48 3.88
N VAL A 217 -16.18 -2.35 3.11
CA VAL A 217 -14.98 -1.64 3.55
C VAL A 217 -15.28 -0.17 3.83
N GLY A 218 -16.05 0.51 2.96
CA GLY A 218 -16.48 1.89 3.15
C GLY A 218 -17.33 2.09 4.42
N VAL A 219 -18.25 1.16 4.72
CA VAL A 219 -19.06 1.19 5.96
C VAL A 219 -18.18 1.01 7.19
N TRP A 220 -17.30 0.01 7.18
CA TRP A 220 -16.36 -0.25 8.28
C TRP A 220 -15.44 0.94 8.55
N ALA A 221 -14.77 1.47 7.53
CA ALA A 221 -13.86 2.59 7.65
C ALA A 221 -14.57 3.86 8.15
N HIS A 222 -15.80 4.12 7.67
CA HIS A 222 -16.61 5.22 8.16
C HIS A 222 -16.96 5.07 9.66
N GLY A 223 -17.36 3.87 10.08
CA GLY A 223 -17.65 3.56 11.49
C GLY A 223 -16.41 3.75 12.36
N THR A 224 -15.25 3.27 11.92
CA THR A 224 -14.00 3.40 12.66
C THR A 224 -13.59 4.87 12.87
N LEU A 225 -13.78 5.72 11.85
CA LEU A 225 -13.29 7.10 11.87
C LEU A 225 -14.29 8.10 12.48
N PHE A 226 -15.57 7.94 12.19
CA PHE A 226 -16.61 8.92 12.49
C PHE A 226 -17.67 8.44 13.50
N ALA A 227 -17.57 7.20 14.05
CA ALA A 227 -18.45 6.78 15.12
C ALA A 227 -18.31 7.75 16.32
N PRO A 228 -19.43 8.02 17.01
CA PRO A 228 -19.36 8.73 18.30
C PRO A 228 -18.49 7.92 19.28
N PRO A 229 -17.83 8.58 20.22
CA PRO A 229 -17.03 7.92 21.26
C PRO A 229 -17.87 7.06 22.18
#